data_bb11e1e42e697b0884f0f57b1d633880
#
_entry.id   bb11e1e42e697b0884f0f57b1d633880
#
_cell.length_a   1.000
_cell.length_b   1.000
_cell.length_c   1.000
_cell.angle_alpha   90.00
_cell.angle_beta   90.00
_cell.angle_gamma   90.00
#
_symmetry.space_group_name_H-M   'P 1'
#
loop_
_entity.id
_entity.type
_entity.pdbx_description
1 polymer ?
#
loop_
_entity_poly.entity_id
_entity_poly.type
_entity_poly.pdbx_seq_one_letter_code
_entity_poly.pdbx_strand_id
1 'polypeptide(L)'
;STSLSVSDNFKKRVEGYGWNFQEINGHNEKLISNAIKKASKSNKPNLISCKTIIGYGSPNKSGKASSHGSPLGEEEIELVRKKLNWRWSSFETPKEILEAWRAIGKKGGLIEKDWEESFSKISPKIKAELKKMTKGFNVENLEKIIKEEKTKNFSSKPEMATRQCSSAVIETVSSFLPGLIGGSADLSGSNNTKTKNSNVISSKNFNGNYIHYGVREHGMASIMNGLALYGGLIPYGGTFLIFSDYCKPSIRLSALMGLRVIYIFSHDSIGLGEDGPTHQPIEQLTGLRAIPNLNVFRPADINETLECWEIALKSKNNPSAITLSRQKLPYISDGFSEKNKCSFGAYELNITSHDYKLILIASGSEVEIALEAQKKLKEEQIDTKVVSMPCQEIFDKQDKDYKEKILETKSCSRISI
;
A
#
# COMPACT_ATOMS: atom_id res chain seq x y z
N SER A 1 -17.15 0.17 28.89
CA SER A 1 -17.84 -1.12 28.71
C SER A 1 -18.64 -1.11 27.41
N THR A 2 -18.57 -2.19 26.66
CA THR A 2 -19.36 -2.36 25.42
C THR A 2 -20.85 -2.24 25.65
N SER A 3 -21.33 -2.57 26.86
CA SER A 3 -22.75 -2.42 27.23
C SER A 3 -23.27 -0.98 27.24
N LEU A 4 -22.36 0.01 27.27
CA LEU A 4 -22.70 1.44 27.24
C LEU A 4 -22.66 2.03 25.83
N SER A 5 -21.92 1.42 24.91
CA SER A 5 -21.62 2.01 23.61
C SER A 5 -22.03 1.16 22.41
N VAL A 6 -22.43 -0.10 22.63
CA VAL A 6 -22.77 -1.04 21.55
C VAL A 6 -24.19 -1.51 21.71
N SER A 7 -25.06 -1.11 20.79
CA SER A 7 -26.45 -1.57 20.64
C SER A 7 -26.66 -2.53 19.48
N ASP A 8 -25.61 -2.83 18.74
CA ASP A 8 -25.67 -3.71 17.59
C ASP A 8 -25.98 -5.16 17.93
N ASN A 9 -26.76 -5.80 17.08
CA ASN A 9 -26.94 -7.24 17.12
C ASN A 9 -25.91 -7.91 16.18
N PHE A 10 -24.75 -8.27 16.73
CA PHE A 10 -23.68 -8.91 15.95
C PHE A 10 -24.11 -10.21 15.27
N LYS A 11 -24.96 -11.01 15.93
CA LYS A 11 -25.50 -12.24 15.33
C LYS A 11 -26.21 -11.94 14.02
N LYS A 12 -27.21 -11.04 14.05
CA LYS A 12 -27.98 -10.66 12.85
C LYS A 12 -27.10 -10.07 11.76
N ARG A 13 -26.11 -9.25 12.13
CA ARG A 13 -25.15 -8.66 11.18
C ARG A 13 -24.34 -9.73 10.46
N VAL A 14 -23.74 -10.65 11.20
CA VAL A 14 -22.88 -11.73 10.68
C VAL A 14 -23.69 -12.74 9.87
N GLU A 15 -24.87 -13.11 10.34
CA GLU A 15 -25.79 -13.98 9.59
C GLU A 15 -26.26 -13.33 8.29
N GLY A 16 -26.44 -11.98 8.27
CA GLY A 16 -26.73 -11.20 7.06
C GLY A 16 -25.63 -11.25 6.00
N TYR A 17 -24.39 -11.50 6.39
CA TYR A 17 -23.27 -11.76 5.47
C TYR A 17 -23.24 -13.21 4.95
N GLY A 18 -24.17 -14.06 5.38
CA GLY A 18 -24.20 -15.48 5.04
C GLY A 18 -23.23 -16.34 5.87
N TRP A 19 -22.67 -15.83 6.95
CA TRP A 19 -21.75 -16.54 7.83
C TRP A 19 -22.52 -17.27 8.94
N ASN A 20 -21.88 -18.27 9.54
CA ASN A 20 -22.35 -18.86 10.79
C ASN A 20 -21.87 -18.03 11.99
N PHE A 21 -22.72 -17.88 12.99
CA PHE A 21 -22.40 -17.19 14.23
C PHE A 21 -22.53 -18.13 15.43
N GLN A 22 -21.57 -18.09 16.33
CA GLN A 22 -21.61 -18.78 17.63
C GLN A 22 -21.21 -17.79 18.72
N GLU A 23 -21.96 -17.72 19.82
CA GLU A 23 -21.58 -16.96 21.01
C GLU A 23 -21.33 -17.94 22.16
N ILE A 24 -20.17 -17.79 22.80
CA ILE A 24 -19.75 -18.70 23.89
C ILE A 24 -19.12 -17.92 25.05
N ASN A 25 -19.07 -18.55 26.21
CA ASN A 25 -18.19 -18.09 27.29
C ASN A 25 -16.74 -18.41 26.94
N GLY A 26 -15.95 -17.34 26.69
CA GLY A 26 -14.53 -17.42 26.29
C GLY A 26 -13.57 -17.84 27.42
N HIS A 27 -14.08 -18.06 28.67
CA HIS A 27 -13.32 -18.64 29.76
C HIS A 27 -13.64 -20.13 29.97
N ASN A 28 -14.43 -20.75 29.09
CA ASN A 28 -14.78 -22.17 29.17
C ASN A 28 -14.11 -22.95 28.01
N GLU A 29 -13.07 -23.72 28.35
CA GLU A 29 -12.26 -24.47 27.39
C GLU A 29 -13.08 -25.49 26.56
N LYS A 30 -14.08 -26.16 27.20
CA LYS A 30 -14.92 -27.11 26.50
C LYS A 30 -15.81 -26.44 25.46
N LEU A 31 -16.36 -25.25 25.77
CA LEU A 31 -17.17 -24.49 24.83
C LEU A 31 -16.32 -23.98 23.67
N ILE A 32 -15.11 -23.52 23.94
CA ILE A 32 -14.15 -23.09 22.90
C ILE A 32 -13.82 -24.26 21.96
N SER A 33 -13.42 -25.41 22.53
CA SER A 33 -13.08 -26.61 21.73
C SER A 33 -14.26 -27.06 20.86
N ASN A 34 -15.47 -27.08 21.43
CA ASN A 34 -16.66 -27.49 20.68
C ASN A 34 -17.03 -26.51 19.57
N ALA A 35 -16.91 -25.21 19.84
CA ALA A 35 -17.15 -24.16 18.81
C ALA A 35 -16.18 -24.28 17.64
N ILE A 36 -14.89 -24.49 17.90
CA ILE A 36 -13.87 -24.71 16.86
C ILE A 36 -14.16 -25.98 16.06
N LYS A 37 -14.46 -27.11 16.74
CA LYS A 37 -14.82 -28.37 16.07
C LYS A 37 -16.06 -28.22 15.19
N LYS A 38 -17.04 -27.43 15.60
CA LYS A 38 -18.24 -27.14 14.80
C LYS A 38 -17.90 -26.27 13.61
N ALA A 39 -17.09 -25.24 13.81
CA ALA A 39 -16.65 -24.33 12.74
C ALA A 39 -15.83 -25.07 11.66
N SER A 40 -14.92 -25.97 12.06
CA SER A 40 -14.07 -26.73 11.12
C SER A 40 -14.83 -27.72 10.23
N LYS A 41 -16.06 -28.07 10.58
CA LYS A 41 -16.93 -28.94 9.77
C LYS A 41 -17.88 -28.16 8.86
N SER A 42 -17.86 -26.83 8.93
CA SER A 42 -18.76 -25.97 8.16
C SER A 42 -18.19 -25.64 6.77
N ASN A 43 -19.04 -25.52 5.79
CA ASN A 43 -18.73 -25.02 4.44
C ASN A 43 -18.97 -23.51 4.31
N LYS A 44 -19.31 -22.82 5.40
CA LYS A 44 -19.50 -21.37 5.45
C LYS A 44 -18.44 -20.73 6.34
N PRO A 45 -18.09 -19.46 6.14
CA PRO A 45 -17.32 -18.70 7.12
C PRO A 45 -17.99 -18.73 8.49
N ASN A 46 -17.21 -18.76 9.56
CA ASN A 46 -17.70 -18.83 10.92
C ASN A 46 -17.11 -17.69 11.76
N LEU A 47 -17.95 -17.04 12.54
CA LEU A 47 -17.54 -16.12 13.60
C LEU A 47 -17.90 -16.73 14.95
N ILE A 48 -16.89 -16.91 15.81
CA ILE A 48 -17.05 -17.36 17.19
C ILE A 48 -16.83 -16.14 18.10
N SER A 49 -17.92 -15.63 18.68
CA SER A 49 -17.90 -14.52 19.64
C SER A 49 -17.61 -15.06 21.03
N CYS A 50 -16.40 -14.85 21.52
CA CYS A 50 -15.97 -15.28 22.85
C CYS A 50 -16.22 -14.16 23.87
N LYS A 51 -17.23 -14.31 24.72
CA LYS A 51 -17.48 -13.36 25.80
C LYS A 51 -16.48 -13.58 26.93
N THR A 52 -15.64 -12.55 27.17
CA THR A 52 -14.57 -12.59 28.18
C THR A 52 -14.71 -11.41 29.15
N ILE A 53 -13.94 -11.47 30.24
CA ILE A 53 -13.83 -10.39 31.23
C ILE A 53 -12.39 -9.88 31.20
N ILE A 54 -12.21 -8.58 31.01
CA ILE A 54 -10.87 -7.97 31.06
C ILE A 54 -10.24 -8.19 32.44
N GLY A 55 -8.94 -8.52 32.49
CA GLY A 55 -8.24 -8.80 33.74
C GLY A 55 -8.78 -10.05 34.46
N TYR A 56 -9.29 -11.05 33.71
CA TYR A 56 -9.78 -12.30 34.28
C TYR A 56 -8.74 -12.94 35.21
N GLY A 57 -9.21 -13.39 36.38
CA GLY A 57 -8.33 -13.95 37.42
C GLY A 57 -7.80 -12.91 38.42
N SER A 58 -7.87 -11.62 38.13
CA SER A 58 -7.48 -10.58 39.07
C SER A 58 -8.60 -10.33 40.12
N PRO A 59 -8.35 -10.51 41.41
CA PRO A 59 -9.34 -10.26 42.44
C PRO A 59 -9.83 -8.81 42.51
N ASN A 60 -8.93 -7.84 42.34
CA ASN A 60 -9.24 -6.42 42.55
C ASN A 60 -9.47 -5.64 41.25
N LYS A 61 -8.93 -6.11 40.11
CA LYS A 61 -8.92 -5.36 38.84
C LYS A 61 -9.73 -6.01 37.72
N SER A 62 -10.28 -7.22 37.92
CA SER A 62 -11.12 -7.90 36.94
C SER A 62 -12.38 -7.10 36.61
N GLY A 63 -12.68 -6.91 35.32
CA GLY A 63 -13.81 -6.13 34.82
C GLY A 63 -13.67 -4.62 34.94
N LYS A 64 -12.53 -4.10 35.40
CA LYS A 64 -12.30 -2.67 35.61
C LYS A 64 -11.44 -2.05 34.51
N ALA A 65 -11.65 -0.78 34.23
CA ALA A 65 -10.87 0.00 33.28
C ALA A 65 -9.36 0.03 33.62
N SER A 66 -9.01 -0.06 34.90
CA SER A 66 -7.62 -0.10 35.39
C SER A 66 -6.82 -1.33 34.92
N SER A 67 -7.47 -2.33 34.31
CA SER A 67 -6.80 -3.47 33.67
C SER A 67 -6.48 -3.21 32.20
N HIS A 68 -6.94 -2.09 31.61
CA HIS A 68 -6.73 -1.77 30.21
C HIS A 68 -5.46 -0.94 30.03
N GLY A 69 -4.45 -1.52 29.36
CA GLY A 69 -3.22 -0.80 28.99
C GLY A 69 -2.26 -0.47 30.14
N SER A 70 -2.50 -0.96 31.35
CA SER A 70 -1.63 -0.77 32.50
C SER A 70 -1.22 -2.12 33.13
N PRO A 71 0.03 -2.25 33.60
CA PRO A 71 0.44 -3.42 34.37
C PRO A 71 -0.45 -3.62 35.61
N LEU A 72 -0.69 -4.86 35.99
CA LEU A 72 -1.46 -5.16 37.20
C LEU A 72 -0.74 -4.73 38.47
N GLY A 73 0.61 -4.73 38.45
CA GLY A 73 1.46 -4.53 39.61
C GLY A 73 1.78 -5.86 40.33
N GLU A 74 2.90 -5.88 41.05
CA GLU A 74 3.43 -7.14 41.65
C GLU A 74 2.47 -7.76 42.68
N GLU A 75 1.89 -6.95 43.54
CA GLU A 75 0.92 -7.44 44.54
C GLU A 75 -0.29 -8.09 43.91
N GLU A 76 -0.87 -7.47 42.87
CA GLU A 76 -2.04 -8.00 42.19
C GLU A 76 -1.69 -9.26 41.36
N ILE A 77 -0.47 -9.32 40.79
CA ILE A 77 0.04 -10.50 40.08
C ILE A 77 0.11 -11.70 41.03
N GLU A 78 0.59 -11.53 42.26
CA GLU A 78 0.63 -12.59 43.26
C GLU A 78 -0.79 -13.08 43.62
N LEU A 79 -1.76 -12.20 43.71
CA LEU A 79 -3.17 -12.58 43.93
C LEU A 79 -3.73 -13.34 42.74
N VAL A 80 -3.42 -12.94 41.50
CA VAL A 80 -3.81 -13.67 40.27
C VAL A 80 -3.20 -15.06 40.24
N ARG A 81 -1.90 -15.18 40.58
CA ARG A 81 -1.19 -16.47 40.63
C ARG A 81 -1.88 -17.44 41.62
N LYS A 82 -2.20 -16.95 42.80
CA LYS A 82 -2.97 -17.73 43.81
C LYS A 82 -4.35 -18.14 43.29
N LYS A 83 -5.09 -17.22 42.69
CA LYS A 83 -6.43 -17.46 42.14
C LYS A 83 -6.43 -18.48 40.99
N LEU A 84 -5.40 -18.44 40.13
CA LEU A 84 -5.26 -19.35 38.98
C LEU A 84 -4.45 -20.63 39.32
N ASN A 85 -4.06 -20.83 40.59
CA ASN A 85 -3.20 -21.95 41.01
C ASN A 85 -1.86 -22.04 40.23
N TRP A 86 -1.30 -20.89 39.85
CA TRP A 86 -0.01 -20.82 39.15
C TRP A 86 1.14 -20.81 40.16
N ARG A 87 1.89 -21.90 40.25
CA ARG A 87 2.92 -22.15 41.27
C ARG A 87 4.32 -21.84 40.85
N TRP A 88 4.54 -21.66 39.56
CA TRP A 88 5.87 -21.49 38.97
C TRP A 88 6.33 -20.05 39.02
N SER A 89 7.67 -19.86 39.02
CA SER A 89 8.28 -18.53 39.02
C SER A 89 7.99 -17.73 37.76
N SER A 90 8.33 -16.44 37.76
CA SER A 90 8.21 -15.62 36.55
C SER A 90 9.07 -16.22 35.44
N PHE A 91 8.53 -16.27 34.21
CA PHE A 91 9.15 -16.83 33.03
C PHE A 91 9.47 -18.34 33.09
N GLU A 92 9.08 -19.04 34.14
CA GLU A 92 9.19 -20.48 34.24
C GLU A 92 7.97 -21.15 33.61
N THR A 93 8.21 -22.04 32.63
CA THR A 93 7.17 -22.87 32.01
C THR A 93 7.31 -24.32 32.51
N PRO A 94 6.28 -24.92 33.09
CA PRO A 94 6.33 -26.31 33.53
C PRO A 94 6.74 -27.25 32.41
N LYS A 95 7.60 -28.23 32.72
CA LYS A 95 8.14 -29.14 31.73
C LYS A 95 7.07 -29.89 30.94
N GLU A 96 6.02 -30.34 31.63
CA GLU A 96 4.91 -31.07 30.98
C GLU A 96 4.16 -30.18 29.96
N ILE A 97 3.94 -28.91 30.29
CA ILE A 97 3.31 -27.94 29.37
C ILE A 97 4.23 -27.67 28.18
N LEU A 98 5.53 -27.44 28.44
CA LEU A 98 6.50 -27.17 27.40
C LEU A 98 6.63 -28.36 26.44
N GLU A 99 6.67 -29.59 26.96
CA GLU A 99 6.75 -30.80 26.15
C GLU A 99 5.46 -31.05 25.34
N ALA A 100 4.29 -30.74 25.90
CA ALA A 100 3.01 -30.81 25.18
C ALA A 100 3.00 -29.84 23.99
N TRP A 101 3.44 -28.60 24.18
CA TRP A 101 3.56 -27.61 23.10
C TRP A 101 4.59 -28.04 22.04
N ARG A 102 5.75 -28.54 22.46
CA ARG A 102 6.79 -29.05 21.54
C ARG A 102 6.29 -30.26 20.74
N ALA A 103 5.51 -31.15 21.34
CA ALA A 103 4.91 -32.28 20.65
C ALA A 103 3.92 -31.84 19.54
N ILE A 104 3.17 -30.76 19.78
CA ILE A 104 2.31 -30.16 18.75
C ILE A 104 3.18 -29.58 17.61
N GLY A 105 4.25 -28.87 17.94
CA GLY A 105 5.18 -28.31 16.95
C GLY A 105 5.84 -29.39 16.08
N LYS A 106 6.24 -30.54 16.68
CA LYS A 106 6.81 -31.67 15.94
C LYS A 106 5.87 -32.27 14.89
N LYS A 107 4.54 -32.22 15.12
CA LYS A 107 3.55 -32.66 14.12
C LYS A 107 3.59 -31.78 12.85
N GLY A 108 3.91 -30.49 13.01
CA GLY A 108 4.09 -29.57 11.87
C GLY A 108 5.19 -30.04 10.90
N GLY A 109 6.31 -30.54 11.42
CA GLY A 109 7.40 -31.07 10.59
C GLY A 109 7.01 -32.28 9.73
N LEU A 110 6.09 -33.13 10.21
CA LEU A 110 5.54 -34.21 9.40
C LEU A 110 4.68 -33.69 8.25
N ILE A 111 3.82 -32.71 8.55
CA ILE A 111 2.93 -32.08 7.55
C ILE A 111 3.77 -31.34 6.50
N GLU A 112 4.85 -30.68 6.91
CA GLU A 112 5.79 -30.01 6.00
C GLU A 112 6.45 -31.03 5.06
N LYS A 113 6.91 -32.17 5.58
CA LYS A 113 7.48 -33.23 4.76
C LYS A 113 6.51 -33.79 3.73
N ASP A 114 5.27 -34.07 4.12
CA ASP A 114 4.21 -34.53 3.22
C ASP A 114 3.90 -33.47 2.14
N TRP A 115 3.94 -32.19 2.52
CA TRP A 115 3.79 -31.08 1.57
C TRP A 115 4.96 -31.01 0.59
N GLU A 116 6.20 -31.11 1.07
CA GLU A 116 7.40 -31.12 0.22
C GLU A 116 7.39 -32.27 -0.79
N GLU A 117 7.00 -33.47 -0.34
CA GLU A 117 6.83 -34.63 -1.23
C GLU A 117 5.79 -34.36 -2.31
N SER A 118 4.65 -33.78 -1.93
CA SER A 118 3.58 -33.42 -2.86
C SER A 118 4.04 -32.34 -3.83
N PHE A 119 4.73 -31.31 -3.31
CA PHE A 119 5.30 -30.22 -4.11
C PHE A 119 6.38 -30.74 -5.08
N SER A 120 7.16 -31.75 -4.68
CA SER A 120 8.16 -32.37 -5.55
C SER A 120 7.56 -32.98 -6.83
N LYS A 121 6.31 -33.43 -6.78
CA LYS A 121 5.57 -34.06 -7.89
C LYS A 121 4.89 -33.07 -8.84
N ILE A 122 4.83 -31.79 -8.51
CA ILE A 122 4.24 -30.74 -9.35
C ILE A 122 5.11 -30.51 -10.59
N SER A 123 4.49 -30.21 -11.73
CA SER A 123 5.21 -29.98 -12.99
C SER A 123 6.25 -28.86 -12.88
N PRO A 124 7.39 -28.96 -13.59
CA PRO A 124 8.43 -27.93 -13.57
C PRO A 124 7.92 -26.54 -13.97
N LYS A 125 6.93 -26.47 -14.88
CA LYS A 125 6.31 -25.21 -15.31
C LYS A 125 5.62 -24.51 -14.14
N ILE A 126 4.76 -25.22 -13.40
CA ILE A 126 4.04 -24.66 -12.24
C ILE A 126 5.02 -24.24 -11.14
N LYS A 127 6.07 -25.06 -10.88
CA LYS A 127 7.13 -24.69 -9.93
C LYS A 127 7.83 -23.40 -10.32
N ALA A 128 8.13 -23.22 -11.61
CA ALA A 128 8.78 -22.01 -12.11
C ALA A 128 7.89 -20.79 -11.96
N GLU A 129 6.59 -20.92 -12.24
CA GLU A 129 5.61 -19.85 -12.05
C GLU A 129 5.46 -19.47 -10.57
N LEU A 130 5.31 -20.44 -9.69
CA LEU A 130 5.24 -20.20 -8.24
C LEU A 130 6.51 -19.54 -7.71
N LYS A 131 7.68 -19.99 -8.19
CA LYS A 131 8.97 -19.37 -7.83
C LYS A 131 9.06 -17.91 -8.27
N LYS A 132 8.55 -17.56 -9.46
CA LYS A 132 8.47 -16.16 -9.90
C LYS A 132 7.57 -15.33 -8.99
N MET A 133 6.42 -15.87 -8.57
CA MET A 133 5.52 -15.17 -7.66
C MET A 133 6.14 -14.98 -6.27
N THR A 134 6.75 -16.01 -5.68
CA THR A 134 7.25 -16.00 -4.29
C THR A 134 8.61 -15.32 -4.14
N LYS A 135 9.52 -15.46 -5.11
CA LYS A 135 10.88 -14.86 -5.08
C LYS A 135 10.96 -13.47 -5.71
N GLY A 136 9.88 -13.02 -6.33
CA GLY A 136 9.80 -11.76 -7.05
C GLY A 136 10.03 -11.92 -8.55
N PHE A 137 9.71 -10.86 -9.30
CA PHE A 137 9.88 -10.78 -10.74
C PHE A 137 11.32 -10.44 -11.14
N ASN A 138 11.66 -10.69 -12.40
CA ASN A 138 12.96 -10.32 -12.94
C ASN A 138 13.04 -8.80 -13.16
N VAL A 139 13.88 -8.12 -12.38
CA VAL A 139 14.09 -6.68 -12.41
C VAL A 139 14.66 -6.23 -13.75
N GLU A 140 15.61 -6.97 -14.33
CA GLU A 140 16.20 -6.65 -15.63
C GLU A 140 15.16 -6.62 -16.75
N ASN A 141 14.20 -7.53 -16.71
CA ASN A 141 13.11 -7.57 -17.67
C ASN A 141 12.21 -6.34 -17.56
N LEU A 142 11.94 -5.87 -16.34
CA LEU A 142 11.20 -4.64 -16.11
C LEU A 142 11.95 -3.43 -16.68
N GLU A 143 13.23 -3.29 -16.39
CA GLU A 143 14.07 -2.20 -16.87
C GLU A 143 14.11 -2.13 -18.42
N LYS A 144 14.25 -3.31 -19.05
CA LYS A 144 14.22 -3.40 -20.52
C LYS A 144 12.89 -2.90 -21.09
N ILE A 145 11.77 -3.33 -20.53
CA ILE A 145 10.44 -2.94 -21.00
C ILE A 145 10.22 -1.43 -20.79
N ILE A 146 10.59 -0.90 -19.63
CA ILE A 146 10.51 0.55 -19.36
C ILE A 146 11.34 1.35 -20.36
N LYS A 147 12.56 0.91 -20.67
CA LYS A 147 13.41 1.54 -21.68
C LYS A 147 12.77 1.52 -23.07
N GLU A 148 12.19 0.39 -23.49
CA GLU A 148 11.49 0.28 -24.77
C GLU A 148 10.31 1.24 -24.87
N GLU A 149 9.48 1.33 -23.80
CA GLU A 149 8.35 2.26 -23.75
C GLU A 149 8.81 3.72 -23.74
N LYS A 150 9.88 4.07 -23.01
CA LYS A 150 10.47 5.42 -23.03
C LYS A 150 10.95 5.80 -24.44
N THR A 151 11.54 4.86 -25.19
CA THR A 151 11.97 5.10 -26.57
C THR A 151 10.80 5.42 -27.49
N LYS A 152 9.69 4.67 -27.35
CA LYS A 152 8.45 4.94 -28.11
C LYS A 152 7.87 6.31 -27.79
N ASN A 153 7.79 6.63 -26.49
CA ASN A 153 7.24 7.90 -26.01
C ASN A 153 8.11 9.11 -26.45
N PHE A 154 9.43 8.95 -26.48
CA PHE A 154 10.33 9.99 -26.96
C PHE A 154 10.08 10.31 -28.44
N SER A 155 9.76 9.31 -29.24
CA SER A 155 9.45 9.49 -30.66
C SER A 155 8.06 10.09 -30.91
N SER A 156 7.06 9.72 -30.10
CA SER A 156 5.66 10.12 -30.30
C SER A 156 5.25 11.38 -29.51
N LYS A 157 5.97 11.70 -28.40
CA LYS A 157 5.72 12.82 -27.49
C LYS A 157 4.23 12.99 -27.14
N PRO A 158 3.58 11.97 -26.56
CA PRO A 158 2.15 11.98 -26.37
C PRO A 158 1.72 12.98 -25.30
N GLU A 159 0.65 13.74 -25.59
CA GLU A 159 -0.05 14.59 -24.64
C GLU A 159 -1.18 13.79 -24.01
N MET A 160 -1.05 13.46 -22.73
CA MET A 160 -1.96 12.55 -22.03
C MET A 160 -2.17 12.97 -20.57
N ALA A 161 -3.37 12.67 -20.02
CA ALA A 161 -3.55 12.72 -18.56
C ALA A 161 -2.68 11.63 -17.89
N THR A 162 -2.02 11.94 -16.78
CA THR A 162 -1.12 10.96 -16.13
C THR A 162 -1.85 9.72 -15.63
N ARG A 163 -3.18 9.79 -15.36
CA ARG A 163 -4.01 8.59 -15.11
C ARG A 163 -4.08 7.66 -16.34
N GLN A 164 -4.09 8.21 -17.56
CA GLN A 164 -4.05 7.43 -18.80
C GLN A 164 -2.65 6.86 -19.03
N CYS A 165 -1.61 7.63 -18.70
CA CYS A 165 -0.22 7.15 -18.69
C CYS A 165 -0.08 5.94 -17.76
N SER A 166 -0.60 6.03 -16.54
CA SER A 166 -0.61 4.91 -15.58
C SER A 166 -1.32 3.68 -16.11
N SER A 167 -2.46 3.85 -16.81
CA SER A 167 -3.17 2.74 -17.46
C SER A 167 -2.30 2.04 -18.51
N ALA A 168 -1.60 2.80 -19.33
CA ALA A 168 -0.68 2.24 -20.33
C ALA A 168 0.45 1.45 -19.68
N VAL A 169 1.00 1.96 -18.57
CA VAL A 169 2.02 1.23 -17.79
C VAL A 169 1.46 -0.06 -17.23
N ILE A 170 0.26 -0.04 -16.59
CA ILE A 170 -0.39 -1.24 -16.05
C ILE A 170 -0.60 -2.28 -17.17
N GLU A 171 -1.09 -1.86 -18.34
CA GLU A 171 -1.30 -2.76 -19.48
C GLU A 171 0.01 -3.43 -19.91
N THR A 172 1.08 -2.67 -20.00
CA THR A 172 2.42 -3.17 -20.37
C THR A 172 2.94 -4.16 -19.33
N VAL A 173 2.96 -3.78 -18.04
CA VAL A 173 3.59 -4.60 -17.00
C VAL A 173 2.76 -5.82 -16.62
N SER A 174 1.44 -5.79 -16.74
CA SER A 174 0.56 -6.91 -16.42
C SER A 174 0.82 -8.15 -17.27
N SER A 175 1.36 -7.98 -18.48
CA SER A 175 1.67 -9.08 -19.38
C SER A 175 2.79 -10.00 -18.89
N PHE A 176 3.69 -9.52 -18.04
CA PHE A 176 4.83 -10.29 -17.53
C PHE A 176 4.89 -10.38 -16.00
N LEU A 177 3.99 -9.72 -15.28
CA LEU A 177 3.87 -9.76 -13.82
C LEU A 177 2.60 -10.53 -13.40
N PRO A 178 2.63 -11.86 -13.36
CA PRO A 178 1.44 -12.66 -13.04
C PRO A 178 0.90 -12.43 -11.62
N GLY A 179 1.73 -11.92 -10.71
CA GLY A 179 1.33 -11.56 -9.35
C GLY A 179 0.72 -10.15 -9.22
N LEU A 180 0.66 -9.36 -10.31
CA LEU A 180 0.06 -8.03 -10.28
C LEU A 180 -1.47 -8.16 -10.21
N ILE A 181 -2.07 -7.69 -9.13
CA ILE A 181 -3.51 -7.75 -8.90
C ILE A 181 -4.08 -6.35 -8.65
N GLY A 182 -5.00 -5.94 -9.49
CA GLY A 182 -5.54 -4.59 -9.49
C GLY A 182 -6.95 -4.46 -8.95
N GLY A 183 -7.38 -3.22 -8.80
CA GLY A 183 -8.77 -2.93 -8.47
C GLY A 183 -9.07 -1.44 -8.36
N SER A 184 -10.33 -1.14 -8.05
CA SER A 184 -10.78 0.22 -7.79
C SER A 184 -11.98 0.24 -6.84
N ALA A 185 -12.10 1.33 -6.07
CA ALA A 185 -13.25 1.61 -5.23
C ALA A 185 -14.38 2.25 -6.07
N ASP A 186 -14.94 1.46 -6.98
CA ASP A 186 -16.05 1.80 -7.89
C ASP A 186 -15.76 2.93 -8.91
N LEU A 187 -14.49 3.22 -9.15
CA LEU A 187 -14.04 4.30 -10.04
C LEU A 187 -13.12 3.79 -11.18
N SER A 188 -13.27 2.52 -11.59
CA SER A 188 -12.37 1.86 -12.56
C SER A 188 -12.17 2.68 -13.85
N GLY A 189 -13.24 3.22 -14.43
CA GLY A 189 -13.20 4.03 -15.64
C GLY A 189 -12.54 5.40 -15.42
N SER A 190 -12.82 6.03 -14.29
CA SER A 190 -12.27 7.36 -13.94
C SER A 190 -10.79 7.29 -13.54
N ASN A 191 -10.39 6.25 -12.79
CA ASN A 191 -9.00 6.05 -12.38
C ASN A 191 -8.13 5.44 -13.50
N ASN A 192 -8.74 4.86 -14.53
CA ASN A 192 -8.07 4.09 -15.58
C ASN A 192 -7.23 2.92 -15.04
N THR A 193 -7.73 2.23 -13.99
CA THR A 193 -7.03 1.11 -13.33
C THR A 193 -7.30 -0.24 -13.97
N LYS A 194 -8.36 -0.35 -14.78
CA LYS A 194 -8.74 -1.56 -15.50
C LYS A 194 -8.27 -1.45 -16.96
N THR A 195 -7.44 -2.40 -17.38
CA THR A 195 -6.89 -2.49 -18.74
C THR A 195 -7.56 -3.60 -19.54
N LYS A 196 -7.20 -3.74 -20.83
CA LYS A 196 -7.69 -4.83 -21.70
C LYS A 196 -7.28 -6.21 -21.17
N ASN A 197 -6.15 -6.29 -20.47
CA ASN A 197 -5.62 -7.53 -19.90
C ASN A 197 -6.23 -7.86 -18.52
N SER A 198 -7.15 -7.04 -18.02
CA SER A 198 -7.78 -7.23 -16.72
C SER A 198 -8.93 -8.22 -16.79
N ASN A 199 -8.81 -9.32 -16.05
CA ASN A 199 -9.85 -10.32 -15.85
C ASN A 199 -10.46 -10.16 -14.46
N VAL A 200 -11.79 -10.01 -14.41
CA VAL A 200 -12.50 -9.73 -13.14
C VAL A 200 -12.57 -10.99 -12.28
N ILE A 201 -12.19 -10.85 -11.01
CA ILE A 201 -12.42 -11.83 -9.96
C ILE A 201 -13.88 -11.72 -9.49
N SER A 202 -14.58 -12.85 -9.45
CA SER A 202 -15.98 -12.93 -9.00
C SER A 202 -16.21 -14.19 -8.16
N SER A 203 -17.37 -14.28 -7.49
CA SER A 203 -17.77 -15.48 -6.74
C SER A 203 -17.87 -16.76 -7.58
N LYS A 204 -17.95 -16.63 -8.90
CA LYS A 204 -18.01 -17.74 -9.85
C LYS A 204 -16.70 -17.99 -10.59
N ASN A 205 -15.76 -17.04 -10.56
CA ASN A 205 -14.49 -17.15 -11.26
C ASN A 205 -13.39 -16.43 -10.45
N PHE A 206 -12.48 -17.20 -9.87
CA PHE A 206 -11.33 -16.70 -9.13
C PHE A 206 -10.06 -16.59 -9.98
N ASN A 207 -10.11 -17.01 -11.27
CA ASN A 207 -8.97 -16.92 -12.19
C ASN A 207 -8.88 -15.52 -12.83
N GLY A 208 -8.71 -14.51 -12.00
CA GLY A 208 -8.64 -13.12 -12.43
C GLY A 208 -7.49 -12.37 -11.76
N ASN A 209 -7.32 -11.14 -12.20
CA ASN A 209 -6.30 -10.21 -11.67
C ASN A 209 -6.88 -8.81 -11.39
N TYR A 210 -8.21 -8.67 -11.36
CA TYR A 210 -8.88 -7.40 -11.10
C TYR A 210 -10.08 -7.55 -10.16
N ILE A 211 -10.15 -6.69 -9.13
CA ILE A 211 -11.19 -6.71 -8.10
C ILE A 211 -11.99 -5.40 -8.16
N HIS A 212 -13.31 -5.50 -8.30
CA HIS A 212 -14.22 -4.40 -8.05
C HIS A 212 -14.53 -4.32 -6.56
N TYR A 213 -13.88 -3.41 -5.84
CA TYR A 213 -14.04 -3.27 -4.39
C TYR A 213 -15.36 -2.60 -3.99
N GLY A 214 -16.04 -1.91 -4.94
CA GLY A 214 -17.20 -1.07 -4.66
C GLY A 214 -16.78 0.22 -3.92
N VAL A 215 -17.73 1.02 -3.46
CA VAL A 215 -17.47 2.26 -2.71
C VAL A 215 -17.00 1.88 -1.29
N ARG A 216 -15.73 1.43 -1.18
CA ARG A 216 -15.13 0.91 0.07
C ARG A 216 -13.62 1.15 0.08
N GLU A 217 -13.18 2.39 0.13
CA GLU A 217 -11.77 2.79 0.05
C GLU A 217 -10.95 2.15 1.18
N HIS A 218 -11.46 2.20 2.42
CA HIS A 218 -10.79 1.56 3.56
C HIS A 218 -10.71 0.04 3.41
N GLY A 219 -11.81 -0.58 2.97
CA GLY A 219 -11.87 -2.02 2.70
C GLY A 219 -10.90 -2.43 1.59
N MET A 220 -10.85 -1.67 0.49
CA MET A 220 -9.88 -1.86 -0.60
C MET A 220 -8.44 -1.84 -0.06
N ALA A 221 -8.06 -0.79 0.63
CA ALA A 221 -6.71 -0.63 1.15
C ALA A 221 -6.35 -1.74 2.17
N SER A 222 -7.30 -2.15 3.02
CA SER A 222 -7.10 -3.24 3.99
C SER A 222 -6.95 -4.61 3.29
N ILE A 223 -7.74 -4.89 2.26
CA ILE A 223 -7.63 -6.11 1.46
C ILE A 223 -6.27 -6.13 0.73
N MET A 224 -5.84 -5.01 0.16
CA MET A 224 -4.53 -4.90 -0.49
C MET A 224 -3.39 -5.19 0.50
N ASN A 225 -3.48 -4.73 1.75
CA ASN A 225 -2.53 -5.09 2.81
C ASN A 225 -2.49 -6.61 3.04
N GLY A 226 -3.67 -7.24 3.11
CA GLY A 226 -3.79 -8.70 3.27
C GLY A 226 -3.18 -9.46 2.09
N LEU A 227 -3.43 -9.01 0.85
CA LEU A 227 -2.84 -9.61 -0.36
C LEU A 227 -1.31 -9.50 -0.37
N ALA A 228 -0.77 -8.34 0.01
CA ALA A 228 0.69 -8.14 0.11
C ALA A 228 1.31 -9.01 1.21
N LEU A 229 0.65 -9.14 2.37
CA LEU A 229 1.10 -9.99 3.49
C LEU A 229 1.07 -11.48 3.15
N TYR A 230 0.12 -11.92 2.36
CA TYR A 230 0.06 -13.31 1.89
C TYR A 230 1.31 -13.70 1.09
N GLY A 231 1.88 -12.73 0.37
CA GLY A 231 3.09 -12.91 -0.44
C GLY A 231 2.79 -13.39 -1.87
N GLY A 232 3.74 -13.15 -2.77
CA GLY A 232 3.61 -13.50 -4.19
C GLY A 232 2.70 -12.60 -5.01
N LEU A 233 1.98 -11.66 -4.38
CA LEU A 233 1.09 -10.71 -5.02
C LEU A 233 1.62 -9.28 -4.88
N ILE A 234 1.35 -8.47 -5.89
CA ILE A 234 1.63 -7.03 -5.92
C ILE A 234 0.29 -6.32 -6.12
N PRO A 235 -0.39 -5.93 -5.04
CA PRO A 235 -1.68 -5.27 -5.16
C PRO A 235 -1.52 -3.80 -5.58
N TYR A 236 -2.41 -3.37 -6.51
CA TYR A 236 -2.65 -1.95 -6.77
C TYR A 236 -4.13 -1.64 -6.69
N GLY A 237 -4.49 -0.45 -6.23
CA GLY A 237 -5.88 -0.06 -6.11
C GLY A 237 -6.09 1.43 -6.27
N GLY A 238 -7.18 1.80 -6.95
CA GLY A 238 -7.47 3.16 -7.35
C GLY A 238 -8.71 3.76 -6.70
N THR A 239 -8.58 5.05 -6.38
CA THR A 239 -9.67 5.97 -6.05
C THR A 239 -9.24 7.39 -6.41
N PHE A 240 -10.07 8.42 -6.16
CA PHE A 240 -9.64 9.81 -6.29
C PHE A 240 -8.74 10.21 -5.12
N LEU A 241 -7.86 11.18 -5.33
CA LEU A 241 -6.93 11.64 -4.28
C LEU A 241 -7.66 12.13 -3.03
N ILE A 242 -8.77 12.87 -3.20
CA ILE A 242 -9.58 13.33 -2.07
C ILE A 242 -10.07 12.17 -1.20
N PHE A 243 -10.40 11.01 -1.81
CA PHE A 243 -10.89 9.84 -1.08
C PHE A 243 -9.78 9.03 -0.41
N SER A 244 -8.51 9.43 -0.54
CA SER A 244 -7.43 8.89 0.29
C SER A 244 -7.72 9.07 1.78
N ASP A 245 -8.50 10.09 2.17
CA ASP A 245 -8.92 10.34 3.54
C ASP A 245 -9.70 9.17 4.13
N TYR A 246 -10.55 8.49 3.32
CA TYR A 246 -11.30 7.32 3.76
C TYR A 246 -10.43 6.06 3.97
N CYS A 247 -9.27 5.95 3.35
CA CYS A 247 -8.39 4.79 3.49
C CYS A 247 -7.04 5.09 4.19
N LYS A 248 -6.83 6.32 4.63
CA LYS A 248 -5.57 6.77 5.27
C LYS A 248 -5.09 5.89 6.43
N PRO A 249 -5.96 5.38 7.34
CA PRO A 249 -5.52 4.48 8.40
C PRO A 249 -4.91 3.17 7.84
N SER A 250 -5.49 2.61 6.77
CA SER A 250 -4.95 1.39 6.14
C SER A 250 -3.66 1.67 5.36
N ILE A 251 -3.51 2.85 4.73
CA ILE A 251 -2.26 3.29 4.09
C ILE A 251 -1.15 3.41 5.13
N ARG A 252 -1.47 4.01 6.29
CA ARG A 252 -0.53 4.09 7.41
C ARG A 252 -0.06 2.72 7.89
N LEU A 253 -0.97 1.73 7.94
CA LEU A 253 -0.62 0.36 8.28
C LEU A 253 0.26 -0.30 7.20
N SER A 254 0.03 -0.06 5.91
CA SER A 254 0.92 -0.54 4.85
C SER A 254 2.35 -0.05 5.08
N ALA A 255 2.50 1.24 5.39
CA ALA A 255 3.80 1.88 5.64
C ALA A 255 4.47 1.34 6.90
N LEU A 256 3.71 1.18 8.00
CA LEU A 256 4.18 0.63 9.26
C LEU A 256 4.65 -0.83 9.14
N MET A 257 3.93 -1.64 8.36
CA MET A 257 4.25 -3.05 8.12
C MET A 257 5.30 -3.25 7.01
N GLY A 258 5.73 -2.20 6.33
CA GLY A 258 6.70 -2.28 5.24
C GLY A 258 6.18 -3.09 4.04
N LEU A 259 4.95 -2.86 3.61
CA LEU A 259 4.31 -3.62 2.55
C LEU A 259 4.43 -2.95 1.19
N ARG A 260 4.70 -3.74 0.14
CA ARG A 260 4.60 -3.29 -1.25
C ARG A 260 3.13 -3.27 -1.68
N VAL A 261 2.50 -2.12 -1.51
CA VAL A 261 1.14 -1.81 -1.95
C VAL A 261 1.19 -0.55 -2.81
N ILE A 262 0.53 -0.54 -3.95
CA ILE A 262 0.52 0.60 -4.88
C ILE A 262 -0.87 1.24 -4.87
N TYR A 263 -0.96 2.45 -4.35
CA TYR A 263 -2.17 3.26 -4.36
C TYR A 263 -2.16 4.17 -5.58
N ILE A 264 -3.25 4.18 -6.34
CA ILE A 264 -3.43 5.03 -7.53
C ILE A 264 -4.49 6.06 -7.18
N PHE A 265 -4.06 7.31 -7.05
CA PHE A 265 -4.93 8.43 -6.70
C PHE A 265 -5.04 9.40 -7.88
N SER A 266 -6.09 9.27 -8.67
CA SER A 266 -6.35 10.22 -9.76
C SER A 266 -7.10 11.46 -9.28
N HIS A 267 -7.25 12.47 -10.16
CA HIS A 267 -7.91 13.75 -9.84
C HIS A 267 -7.14 14.49 -8.74
N ASP A 268 -5.84 14.73 -8.99
CA ASP A 268 -4.85 15.15 -7.99
C ASP A 268 -4.84 16.64 -7.67
N SER A 269 -5.64 17.45 -8.37
CA SER A 269 -5.67 18.93 -8.22
C SER A 269 -7.01 19.54 -8.59
N ILE A 270 -7.12 20.85 -8.45
CA ILE A 270 -8.30 21.62 -8.92
C ILE A 270 -8.52 21.50 -10.43
N GLY A 271 -7.52 21.09 -11.19
CA GLY A 271 -7.60 20.79 -12.63
C GLY A 271 -8.53 19.63 -13.00
N LEU A 272 -9.15 18.98 -12.02
CA LEU A 272 -10.20 17.98 -12.26
C LEU A 272 -11.50 18.58 -12.85
N GLY A 273 -11.74 19.87 -12.67
CA GLY A 273 -12.83 20.62 -13.32
C GLY A 273 -14.13 20.67 -12.52
N GLU A 274 -15.24 20.28 -13.17
CA GLU A 274 -16.62 20.51 -12.71
C GLU A 274 -17.09 19.69 -11.50
N ASP A 275 -16.35 18.72 -11.03
CA ASP A 275 -16.77 17.83 -9.91
C ASP A 275 -16.92 18.59 -8.57
N GLY A 276 -16.34 19.79 -8.45
CA GLY A 276 -16.53 20.71 -7.34
C GLY A 276 -15.73 20.38 -6.08
N PRO A 277 -15.95 21.13 -4.98
CA PRO A 277 -15.08 21.12 -3.80
C PRO A 277 -15.07 19.80 -3.04
N THR A 278 -16.08 18.95 -3.18
CA THR A 278 -16.12 17.61 -2.56
C THR A 278 -15.13 16.63 -3.20
N HIS A 279 -14.59 16.96 -4.38
CA HIS A 279 -13.66 16.12 -5.16
C HIS A 279 -12.31 16.78 -5.36
N GLN A 280 -12.16 18.07 -5.08
CA GLN A 280 -10.94 18.85 -5.24
C GLN A 280 -10.04 18.70 -4.03
N PRO A 281 -8.88 17.98 -4.15
CA PRO A 281 -7.96 17.80 -3.04
C PRO A 281 -7.18 19.08 -2.75
N ILE A 282 -6.88 19.33 -1.47
CA ILE A 282 -6.05 20.45 -0.99
C ILE A 282 -4.93 19.91 -0.10
N GLU A 283 -5.27 19.33 1.06
CA GLU A 283 -4.31 18.89 2.08
C GLU A 283 -3.87 17.42 1.91
N GLN A 284 -4.46 16.65 1.01
CA GLN A 284 -4.26 15.21 0.89
C GLN A 284 -2.81 14.84 0.59
N LEU A 285 -2.14 15.57 -0.33
CA LEU A 285 -0.72 15.35 -0.62
C LEU A 285 0.16 15.54 0.62
N THR A 286 -0.02 16.66 1.32
CA THR A 286 0.71 16.94 2.58
C THR A 286 0.41 15.87 3.61
N GLY A 287 -0.86 15.48 3.75
CA GLY A 287 -1.29 14.44 4.67
C GLY A 287 -0.72 13.05 4.37
N LEU A 288 -0.53 12.70 3.09
CA LEU A 288 0.14 11.46 2.68
C LEU A 288 1.65 11.53 2.91
N ARG A 289 2.31 12.64 2.57
CA ARG A 289 3.75 12.86 2.80
C ARG A 289 4.13 12.84 4.28
N ALA A 290 3.20 13.18 5.17
CA ALA A 290 3.40 13.06 6.61
C ALA A 290 3.44 11.61 7.14
N ILE A 291 3.11 10.60 6.33
CA ILE A 291 3.15 9.19 6.72
C ILE A 291 4.58 8.66 6.53
N PRO A 292 5.31 8.29 7.60
CA PRO A 292 6.64 7.72 7.47
C PRO A 292 6.63 6.45 6.62
N ASN A 293 7.68 6.24 5.81
CA ASN A 293 7.87 5.07 4.96
C ASN A 293 6.86 4.94 3.79
N LEU A 294 6.06 5.95 3.48
CA LEU A 294 5.25 6.03 2.28
C LEU A 294 5.99 6.86 1.22
N ASN A 295 6.14 6.36 0.01
CA ASN A 295 6.59 7.17 -1.13
C ASN A 295 5.37 7.78 -1.82
N VAL A 296 5.37 9.10 -2.00
CA VAL A 296 4.29 9.83 -2.69
C VAL A 296 4.81 10.39 -4.00
N PHE A 297 4.39 9.78 -5.09
CA PHE A 297 4.78 10.17 -6.46
C PHE A 297 3.72 11.08 -7.08
N ARG A 298 4.18 12.11 -7.76
CA ARG A 298 3.35 13.00 -8.57
C ARG A 298 4.01 13.27 -9.91
N PRO A 299 3.88 12.35 -10.88
CA PRO A 299 4.52 12.45 -12.19
C PRO A 299 3.88 13.51 -13.08
N ALA A 300 4.68 14.16 -13.91
CA ALA A 300 4.24 15.24 -14.79
C ALA A 300 3.95 14.79 -16.24
N ASP A 301 4.50 13.65 -16.68
CA ASP A 301 4.24 13.10 -18.01
C ASP A 301 4.27 11.56 -18.03
N ILE A 302 4.20 10.98 -19.24
CA ILE A 302 4.25 9.53 -19.43
C ILE A 302 5.58 8.92 -18.99
N ASN A 303 6.71 9.59 -19.19
CA ASN A 303 8.01 9.08 -18.82
C ASN A 303 8.20 9.08 -17.30
N GLU A 304 7.86 10.17 -16.63
CA GLU A 304 7.86 10.20 -15.17
C GLU A 304 6.90 9.16 -14.59
N THR A 305 5.72 8.96 -15.22
CA THR A 305 4.77 7.94 -14.79
C THR A 305 5.37 6.54 -14.90
N LEU A 306 6.03 6.20 -16.00
CA LEU A 306 6.76 4.93 -16.19
C LEU A 306 7.83 4.74 -15.11
N GLU A 307 8.63 5.78 -14.86
CA GLU A 307 9.72 5.76 -13.90
C GLU A 307 9.22 5.60 -12.45
N CYS A 308 8.14 6.29 -12.09
CA CYS A 308 7.49 6.16 -10.79
C CYS A 308 6.92 4.74 -10.57
N TRP A 309 6.28 4.16 -11.58
CA TRP A 309 5.80 2.79 -11.54
C TRP A 309 6.95 1.78 -11.40
N GLU A 310 8.06 1.99 -12.11
CA GLU A 310 9.24 1.15 -11.96
C GLU A 310 9.75 1.14 -10.52
N ILE A 311 9.86 2.32 -9.89
CA ILE A 311 10.27 2.45 -8.50
C ILE A 311 9.27 1.76 -7.57
N ALA A 312 7.97 1.98 -7.77
CA ALA A 312 6.92 1.37 -6.96
C ALA A 312 6.93 -0.17 -7.03
N LEU A 313 7.14 -0.73 -8.23
CA LEU A 313 7.26 -2.18 -8.43
C LEU A 313 8.53 -2.77 -7.82
N LYS A 314 9.65 -2.03 -7.84
CA LYS A 314 10.92 -2.44 -7.21
C LYS A 314 10.91 -2.30 -5.69
N SER A 315 10.10 -1.42 -5.12
CA SER A 315 10.02 -1.17 -3.68
C SER A 315 9.43 -2.36 -2.94
N LYS A 316 10.26 -3.07 -2.16
CA LYS A 316 9.85 -4.29 -1.45
C LYS A 316 9.27 -4.02 -0.07
N ASN A 317 9.72 -2.95 0.59
CA ASN A 317 9.54 -2.71 2.03
C ASN A 317 8.78 -1.42 2.35
N ASN A 318 8.17 -0.80 1.35
CA ASN A 318 7.38 0.40 1.53
C ASN A 318 6.29 0.53 0.46
N PRO A 319 5.12 1.07 0.83
CA PRO A 319 4.06 1.36 -0.12
C PRO A 319 4.36 2.60 -0.95
N SER A 320 3.67 2.71 -2.07
CA SER A 320 3.74 3.83 -3.00
C SER A 320 2.35 4.39 -3.26
N ALA A 321 2.19 5.71 -3.17
CA ALA A 321 1.03 6.44 -3.61
C ALA A 321 1.40 7.19 -4.90
N ILE A 322 0.74 6.89 -6.01
CA ILE A 322 0.96 7.55 -7.30
C ILE A 322 -0.25 8.46 -7.55
N THR A 323 -0.03 9.77 -7.46
CA THR A 323 -1.06 10.80 -7.64
C THR A 323 -1.05 11.30 -9.07
N LEU A 324 -2.22 11.35 -9.70
CA LEU A 324 -2.36 11.43 -11.15
C LEU A 324 -3.39 12.48 -11.58
N SER A 325 -3.09 13.24 -12.62
CA SER A 325 -3.97 14.25 -13.19
C SER A 325 -5.21 13.65 -13.88
N ARG A 326 -6.32 14.40 -13.85
CA ARG A 326 -7.47 14.16 -14.74
C ARG A 326 -7.28 14.81 -16.10
N GLN A 327 -6.78 16.03 -16.10
CA GLN A 327 -6.50 16.81 -17.31
C GLN A 327 -5.28 16.25 -18.05
N LYS A 328 -5.24 16.49 -19.35
CA LYS A 328 -4.07 16.17 -20.18
C LYS A 328 -2.90 17.08 -19.81
N LEU A 329 -1.71 16.52 -19.87
CA LEU A 329 -0.44 17.22 -19.66
C LEU A 329 0.46 17.00 -20.89
N PRO A 330 1.31 17.97 -21.22
CA PRO A 330 2.24 17.83 -22.33
C PRO A 330 3.36 16.85 -21.99
N TYR A 331 4.05 16.40 -23.01
CA TYR A 331 5.33 15.72 -22.86
C TYR A 331 6.41 16.72 -22.48
N ILE A 332 6.95 16.59 -21.28
CA ILE A 332 7.89 17.59 -20.72
C ILE A 332 9.38 17.19 -20.88
N SER A 333 9.66 15.90 -21.14
CA SER A 333 11.04 15.41 -21.18
C SER A 333 11.83 16.06 -22.31
N ASP A 334 12.87 16.82 -21.97
CA ASP A 334 13.82 17.41 -22.91
C ASP A 334 15.01 16.45 -23.09
N GLY A 335 14.98 15.70 -24.18
CA GLY A 335 15.95 14.67 -24.49
C GLY A 335 15.64 13.28 -23.95
N PHE A 336 16.20 12.27 -24.61
CA PHE A 336 16.08 10.87 -24.23
C PHE A 336 17.05 10.51 -23.11
N SER A 337 16.57 9.83 -22.10
CA SER A 337 17.38 9.26 -21.02
C SER A 337 16.99 7.82 -20.75
N GLU A 338 17.95 6.91 -20.81
CA GLU A 338 17.74 5.52 -20.40
C GLU A 338 17.62 5.39 -18.87
N LYS A 339 18.25 6.30 -18.13
CA LYS A 339 18.23 6.29 -16.66
C LYS A 339 16.87 6.70 -16.13
N ASN A 340 16.48 6.09 -15.02
CA ASN A 340 15.31 6.50 -14.25
C ASN A 340 15.66 7.76 -13.46
N LYS A 341 15.23 8.94 -13.94
CA LYS A 341 15.49 10.23 -13.28
C LYS A 341 14.69 10.37 -11.99
N CYS A 342 13.47 9.83 -11.94
CA CYS A 342 12.61 9.84 -10.75
C CYS A 342 13.20 9.04 -9.58
N SER A 343 14.19 8.15 -9.83
CA SER A 343 14.87 7.38 -8.78
C SER A 343 15.68 8.25 -7.81
N PHE A 344 15.95 9.49 -8.17
CA PHE A 344 16.57 10.49 -7.30
C PHE A 344 15.54 11.34 -6.54
N GLY A 345 14.24 11.21 -6.84
CA GLY A 345 13.16 11.95 -6.21
C GLY A 345 12.94 13.37 -6.76
N ALA A 346 14.00 14.04 -7.18
CA ALA A 346 14.00 15.30 -7.91
C ALA A 346 15.17 15.33 -8.87
N TYR A 347 15.02 16.06 -9.96
CA TYR A 347 16.10 16.23 -10.95
C TYR A 347 15.96 17.55 -11.70
N GLU A 348 17.07 18.04 -12.24
CA GLU A 348 17.08 19.19 -13.14
C GLU A 348 16.39 18.81 -14.45
N LEU A 349 15.31 19.51 -14.77
CA LEU A 349 14.54 19.29 -15.98
C LEU A 349 15.03 20.19 -17.12
N ASN A 350 15.15 21.48 -16.86
CA ASN A 350 15.56 22.45 -17.83
C ASN A 350 16.33 23.61 -17.18
N ILE A 351 17.24 24.23 -17.95
CA ILE A 351 18.05 25.36 -17.54
C ILE A 351 18.20 26.33 -18.72
N THR A 352 18.02 27.63 -18.48
CA THR A 352 18.19 28.66 -19.54
C THR A 352 19.60 29.15 -19.67
N SER A 353 20.39 29.16 -18.60
CA SER A 353 21.78 29.55 -18.52
C SER A 353 22.42 28.96 -17.26
N HIS A 354 23.74 28.78 -17.24
CA HIS A 354 24.45 28.33 -16.04
C HIS A 354 24.58 29.43 -14.95
N ASP A 355 24.29 30.70 -15.30
CA ASP A 355 24.35 31.84 -14.38
C ASP A 355 22.97 32.18 -13.76
N TYR A 356 22.04 31.21 -13.70
CA TYR A 356 20.72 31.43 -13.13
C TYR A 356 20.78 31.82 -11.64
N LYS A 357 19.80 32.62 -11.21
CA LYS A 357 19.63 33.07 -9.81
C LYS A 357 18.34 32.59 -9.19
N LEU A 358 17.50 31.89 -9.95
CA LEU A 358 16.20 31.42 -9.53
C LEU A 358 16.00 29.96 -9.93
N ILE A 359 15.48 29.17 -8.99
CA ILE A 359 15.06 27.78 -9.20
C ILE A 359 13.55 27.69 -9.03
N LEU A 360 12.86 27.18 -10.05
CA LEU A 360 11.44 26.83 -10.00
C LEU A 360 11.33 25.34 -9.72
N ILE A 361 10.62 24.96 -8.65
CA ILE A 361 10.47 23.58 -8.20
C ILE A 361 8.99 23.21 -8.33
N ALA A 362 8.69 22.15 -9.07
CA ALA A 362 7.32 21.72 -9.30
C ALA A 362 7.20 20.18 -9.38
N SER A 363 5.99 19.66 -9.28
CA SER A 363 5.65 18.25 -9.49
C SER A 363 4.31 18.11 -10.19
N GLY A 364 4.10 17.04 -10.94
CA GLY A 364 2.83 16.78 -11.63
C GLY A 364 2.47 17.89 -12.63
N SER A 365 1.22 18.32 -12.61
CA SER A 365 0.71 19.35 -13.53
C SER A 365 1.39 20.70 -13.43
N GLU A 366 1.97 21.05 -12.28
CA GLU A 366 2.63 22.34 -12.06
C GLU A 366 4.01 22.41 -12.72
N VAL A 367 4.57 21.29 -13.21
CA VAL A 367 5.83 21.31 -13.98
C VAL A 367 5.66 22.04 -15.31
N GLU A 368 4.51 21.86 -15.99
CA GLU A 368 4.19 22.64 -17.20
C GLU A 368 4.16 24.14 -16.89
N ILE A 369 3.50 24.53 -15.80
CA ILE A 369 3.41 25.93 -15.34
C ILE A 369 4.81 26.49 -15.06
N ALA A 370 5.68 25.71 -14.41
CA ALA A 370 7.07 26.11 -14.16
C ALA A 370 7.87 26.35 -15.47
N LEU A 371 7.68 25.49 -16.47
CA LEU A 371 8.32 25.64 -17.78
C LEU A 371 7.79 26.85 -18.56
N GLU A 372 6.50 27.15 -18.46
CA GLU A 372 5.90 28.36 -19.05
C GLU A 372 6.38 29.63 -18.34
N ALA A 373 6.44 29.59 -17.01
CA ALA A 373 6.98 30.70 -16.22
C ALA A 373 8.46 30.95 -16.57
N GLN A 374 9.25 29.89 -16.75
CA GLN A 374 10.66 30.01 -17.20
C GLN A 374 10.77 30.72 -18.53
N LYS A 375 9.93 30.42 -19.54
CA LYS A 375 9.92 31.09 -20.83
C LYS A 375 9.69 32.59 -20.70
N LYS A 376 8.66 32.99 -19.91
CA LYS A 376 8.35 34.40 -19.67
C LYS A 376 9.45 35.11 -18.89
N LEU A 377 10.04 34.46 -17.88
CA LEU A 377 11.17 35.02 -17.14
C LEU A 377 12.42 35.23 -18.04
N LYS A 378 12.62 34.33 -19.00
CA LYS A 378 13.72 34.47 -19.98
C LYS A 378 13.53 35.70 -20.90
N GLU A 379 12.29 36.02 -21.28
CA GLU A 379 11.96 37.27 -22.02
C GLU A 379 12.33 38.53 -21.23
N GLU A 380 12.18 38.45 -19.88
CA GLU A 380 12.57 39.50 -18.93
C GLU A 380 14.07 39.42 -18.53
N GLN A 381 14.89 38.62 -19.24
CA GLN A 381 16.33 38.40 -18.98
C GLN A 381 16.62 37.77 -17.58
N ILE A 382 15.69 37.07 -17.02
CA ILE A 382 15.86 36.33 -15.76
C ILE A 382 16.11 34.86 -16.07
N ASP A 383 17.37 34.45 -15.89
CA ASP A 383 17.76 33.06 -16.08
C ASP A 383 17.33 32.19 -14.91
N THR A 384 16.76 31.04 -15.23
CA THR A 384 16.15 30.13 -14.26
C THR A 384 16.50 28.68 -14.53
N LYS A 385 16.45 27.88 -13.47
CA LYS A 385 16.49 26.44 -13.51
C LYS A 385 15.11 25.89 -13.12
N VAL A 386 14.58 24.91 -13.87
CA VAL A 386 13.38 24.16 -13.51
C VAL A 386 13.78 22.79 -12.96
N VAL A 387 13.27 22.46 -11.80
CA VAL A 387 13.44 21.17 -11.12
C VAL A 387 12.08 20.46 -11.08
N SER A 388 12.02 19.27 -11.67
CA SER A 388 10.92 18.35 -11.44
C SER A 388 11.19 17.54 -10.17
N MET A 389 10.22 17.50 -9.24
CA MET A 389 10.30 16.79 -7.96
C MET A 389 9.16 15.77 -7.85
N PRO A 390 9.18 14.68 -8.61
CA PRO A 390 8.11 13.69 -8.60
C PRO A 390 7.96 12.95 -7.26
N CYS A 391 8.99 12.89 -6.40
CA CYS A 391 8.90 12.23 -5.08
C CYS A 391 9.84 12.86 -4.05
N GLN A 392 9.29 13.66 -3.17
CA GLN A 392 10.06 14.35 -2.12
C GLN A 392 10.73 13.35 -1.15
N GLU A 393 10.06 12.27 -0.78
CA GLU A 393 10.53 11.29 0.20
C GLU A 393 11.79 10.54 -0.30
N ILE A 394 11.95 10.38 -1.61
CA ILE A 394 13.16 9.81 -2.21
C ILE A 394 14.26 10.87 -2.29
N PHE A 395 13.91 12.11 -2.63
CA PHE A 395 14.87 13.21 -2.67
C PHE A 395 15.49 13.50 -1.31
N ASP A 396 14.69 13.45 -0.25
CA ASP A 396 15.17 13.67 1.12
C ASP A 396 16.21 12.62 1.56
N LYS A 397 16.18 11.43 0.98
CA LYS A 397 17.15 10.35 1.23
C LYS A 397 18.45 10.47 0.42
N GLN A 398 18.53 11.39 -0.54
CA GLN A 398 19.75 11.60 -1.32
C GLN A 398 20.86 12.20 -0.43
N ASP A 399 22.10 12.00 -0.85
CA ASP A 399 23.24 12.61 -0.19
C ASP A 399 23.19 14.15 -0.25
N LYS A 400 24.00 14.78 0.58
CA LYS A 400 24.03 16.24 0.71
C LYS A 400 24.48 16.91 -0.58
N ASP A 401 25.42 16.30 -1.28
CA ASP A 401 26.02 16.88 -2.48
C ASP A 401 25.01 16.90 -3.63
N TYR A 402 24.24 15.81 -3.79
CA TYR A 402 23.15 15.76 -4.75
C TYR A 402 22.06 16.79 -4.45
N LYS A 403 21.63 16.88 -3.18
CA LYS A 403 20.62 17.87 -2.76
C LYS A 403 21.10 19.31 -3.01
N GLU A 404 22.35 19.61 -2.68
CA GLU A 404 22.92 20.93 -2.94
C GLU A 404 23.05 21.22 -4.44
N LYS A 405 23.45 20.24 -5.25
CA LYS A 405 23.49 20.37 -6.73
C LYS A 405 22.11 20.70 -7.32
N ILE A 406 21.04 20.10 -6.79
CA ILE A 406 19.68 20.30 -7.32
C ILE A 406 19.10 21.63 -6.84
N LEU A 407 19.23 21.96 -5.53
CA LEU A 407 18.55 23.10 -4.91
C LEU A 407 19.41 24.33 -4.70
N GLU A 408 20.74 24.21 -4.76
CA GLU A 408 21.72 25.31 -4.63
C GLU A 408 21.36 26.30 -3.52
N THR A 409 21.25 25.78 -2.29
CA THR A 409 20.66 26.47 -1.15
C THR A 409 21.35 27.77 -0.74
N LYS A 410 22.61 27.96 -1.17
CA LYS A 410 23.43 29.12 -0.79
C LYS A 410 23.46 30.26 -1.82
N SER A 411 23.15 30.01 -3.07
CA SER A 411 23.39 30.95 -4.18
C SER A 411 22.14 31.37 -4.93
N CYS A 412 21.02 30.63 -4.86
CA CYS A 412 19.82 30.86 -5.66
C CYS A 412 18.57 31.05 -4.83
N SER A 413 17.67 31.93 -5.29
CA SER A 413 16.30 31.99 -4.82
C SER A 413 15.51 30.76 -5.31
N ARG A 414 14.54 30.31 -4.54
CA ARG A 414 13.74 29.14 -4.86
C ARG A 414 12.26 29.44 -4.73
N ILE A 415 11.48 29.01 -5.72
CA ILE A 415 10.02 29.11 -5.71
C ILE A 415 9.47 27.71 -5.93
N SER A 416 8.61 27.26 -5.03
CA SER A 416 7.80 26.06 -5.20
C SER A 416 6.45 26.45 -5.79
N ILE A 417 6.04 25.70 -6.80
CA ILE A 417 4.79 25.89 -7.54
C ILE A 417 3.87 24.72 -7.27
#